data_bcd92895315a70a6a6e3538ecfb0123b
#
_entry.id   bcd92895315a70a6a6e3538ecfb0123b
#
_cell.length_a   1.000
_cell.length_b   1.000
_cell.length_c   1.000
_cell.angle_alpha   90.00
_cell.angle_beta   90.00
_cell.angle_gamma   90.00
#
_symmetry.space_group_name_H-M   'P 1'
#
loop_
_entity.id
_entity.type
_entity.pdbx_description
1 polymer ?
#
loop_
_entity_poly.entity_id
_entity_poly.type
_entity_poly.pdbx_seq_one_letter_code
_entity_poly.pdbx_strand_id
1 'polypeptide(L)'
;MTANYIDIKKFAVHDGPGIRTTLFFKGCPLKCKWCHNPESISFERQLSYLPNKCIGCGECVAVCPAAAHEIGDNGHIFIRSSCEGCGKCEEVCLGDALKLYGKEITLDEAYDILMEDKSFYETSGGGVTVSGGEPMMQADFVEALFKKLCENGVHTALDTCGYVKYSEYEKVIPYTKMFLYDLKHIDSKKHEEAVGKPNELILENLLKLDKTGIDIEIRIPFVPGVNTDEETVRGMGEFLSQCKHITRVKVLPYHSLAGSKYESLDMENTLPKVESPSDELLDWAADIISSYGVKAVSGRKS
;
A
#
# COMPACT_ATOMS: atom_id res chain seq x y z
N MET A 1 11.23 4.38 19.64
CA MET A 1 10.16 4.73 18.67
C MET A 1 9.71 3.46 17.98
N THR A 2 8.40 3.21 17.89
CA THR A 2 7.80 2.02 17.24
C THR A 2 6.81 2.44 16.18
N ALA A 3 6.52 1.54 15.24
CA ALA A 3 5.49 1.69 14.24
C ALA A 3 4.66 0.40 14.09
N ASN A 4 3.42 0.54 13.62
CA ASN A 4 2.56 -0.57 13.30
C ASN A 4 2.73 -0.95 11.82
N TYR A 5 3.07 -2.20 11.55
CA TYR A 5 3.29 -2.70 10.19
C TYR A 5 2.48 -3.98 9.92
N ILE A 6 2.32 -4.30 8.65
CA ILE A 6 1.63 -5.52 8.21
C ILE A 6 2.57 -6.55 7.61
N ASP A 7 3.64 -6.09 6.90
CA ASP A 7 4.57 -6.99 6.23
C ASP A 7 5.88 -6.27 5.87
N ILE A 8 6.94 -7.06 5.63
CA ILE A 8 8.19 -6.61 5.01
C ILE A 8 8.47 -7.54 3.83
N LYS A 9 8.39 -6.98 2.61
CA LYS A 9 8.58 -7.74 1.39
C LYS A 9 9.96 -7.47 0.80
N LYS A 10 10.80 -8.50 0.79
CA LYS A 10 12.10 -8.47 0.13
C LYS A 10 11.97 -8.73 -1.38
N PHE A 11 12.95 -8.30 -2.14
CA PHE A 11 13.04 -8.49 -3.60
C PHE A 11 11.84 -7.94 -4.38
N ALA A 12 11.26 -6.83 -3.92
CA ALA A 12 10.21 -6.12 -4.65
C ALA A 12 10.81 -5.42 -5.88
N VAL A 13 10.24 -5.70 -7.07
CA VAL A 13 10.71 -5.13 -8.35
C VAL A 13 9.70 -4.15 -8.97
N HIS A 14 8.56 -3.93 -8.29
CA HIS A 14 7.50 -3.03 -8.77
C HIS A 14 7.30 -1.80 -7.87
N ASP A 15 8.04 -1.71 -6.77
CA ASP A 15 7.90 -0.66 -5.75
C ASP A 15 8.97 0.43 -5.87
N GLY A 16 9.34 0.77 -7.11
CA GLY A 16 10.37 1.74 -7.47
C GLY A 16 11.48 1.14 -8.33
N PRO A 17 12.60 1.87 -8.56
CA PRO A 17 13.71 1.39 -9.37
C PRO A 17 14.52 0.28 -8.67
N GLY A 18 15.06 -0.64 -9.44
CA GLY A 18 15.94 -1.71 -8.97
C GLY A 18 15.26 -2.74 -8.08
N ILE A 19 16.07 -3.53 -7.36
CA ILE A 19 15.59 -4.49 -6.34
C ILE A 19 15.40 -3.74 -5.03
N ARG A 20 14.23 -3.90 -4.40
CA ARG A 20 13.87 -3.16 -3.19
C ARG A 20 13.37 -4.08 -2.09
N THR A 21 13.49 -3.61 -0.85
CA THR A 21 12.74 -4.15 0.27
C THR A 21 11.69 -3.14 0.67
N THR A 22 10.43 -3.58 0.70
CA THR A 22 9.27 -2.71 1.00
C THR A 22 8.73 -3.03 2.39
N LEU A 23 8.70 -2.01 3.25
CA LEU A 23 8.03 -2.04 4.56
C LEU A 23 6.59 -1.52 4.38
N PHE A 24 5.61 -2.38 4.67
CA PHE A 24 4.19 -2.06 4.56
C PHE A 24 3.62 -1.67 5.92
N PHE A 25 3.24 -0.41 6.07
CA PHE A 25 2.62 0.12 7.28
C PHE A 25 1.13 -0.20 7.39
N LYS A 26 0.62 -0.17 8.62
CA LYS A 26 -0.79 -0.33 8.94
C LYS A 26 -1.45 1.02 9.23
N GLY A 27 -2.70 1.16 8.79
CA GLY A 27 -3.51 2.37 8.88
C GLY A 27 -3.56 3.13 7.55
N CYS A 28 -4.77 3.37 7.04
CA CYS A 28 -5.01 4.17 5.83
C CYS A 28 -6.22 5.08 6.03
N PRO A 29 -6.14 6.37 5.66
CA PRO A 29 -7.28 7.28 5.73
C PRO A 29 -8.32 7.03 4.63
N LEU A 30 -7.94 6.28 3.57
CA LEU A 30 -8.80 5.94 2.44
C LEU A 30 -9.42 4.55 2.62
N LYS A 31 -10.57 4.35 1.95
CA LYS A 31 -11.32 3.08 1.88
C LYS A 31 -11.60 2.74 0.42
N CYS A 32 -10.53 2.59 -0.37
CA CYS A 32 -10.64 2.30 -1.81
C CYS A 32 -11.44 1.01 -2.03
N LYS A 33 -12.47 1.05 -2.87
CA LYS A 33 -13.30 -0.13 -3.21
C LYS A 33 -12.48 -1.27 -3.82
N TRP A 34 -11.34 -0.97 -4.42
CA TRP A 34 -10.42 -1.95 -5.04
C TRP A 34 -9.15 -2.21 -4.23
N CYS A 35 -9.17 -1.98 -2.91
CA CYS A 35 -7.96 -2.12 -2.10
C CYS A 35 -7.41 -3.56 -2.15
N HIS A 36 -6.13 -3.70 -2.51
CA HIS A 36 -5.45 -5.00 -2.53
C HIS A 36 -4.83 -5.38 -1.18
N ASN A 37 -4.77 -4.43 -0.25
CA ASN A 37 -4.24 -4.63 1.09
C ASN A 37 -5.29 -4.24 2.17
N PRO A 38 -6.48 -4.90 2.21
CA PRO A 38 -7.51 -4.56 3.19
C PRO A 38 -7.02 -4.69 4.63
N GLU A 39 -6.02 -5.56 4.87
CA GLU A 39 -5.32 -5.71 6.15
C GLU A 39 -4.58 -4.45 6.61
N SER A 40 -4.34 -3.50 5.70
CA SER A 40 -3.68 -2.24 6.02
C SER A 40 -4.64 -1.09 6.33
N ILE A 41 -5.94 -1.23 6.08
CA ILE A 41 -6.90 -0.12 6.19
C ILE A 41 -7.11 0.28 7.64
N SER A 42 -7.42 -0.68 8.52
CA SER A 42 -7.65 -0.40 9.94
C SER A 42 -6.36 0.05 10.64
N PHE A 43 -6.49 0.98 11.57
CA PHE A 43 -5.40 1.37 12.48
C PHE A 43 -5.20 0.37 13.63
N GLU A 44 -6.22 -0.43 13.92
CA GLU A 44 -6.20 -1.44 14.98
C GLU A 44 -5.59 -2.74 14.50
N ARG A 45 -5.00 -3.51 15.43
CA ARG A 45 -4.53 -4.87 15.15
C ARG A 45 -5.69 -5.76 14.74
N GLN A 46 -5.47 -6.61 13.76
CA GLN A 46 -6.49 -7.51 13.24
C GLN A 46 -5.91 -8.91 13.04
N LEU A 47 -6.58 -9.91 13.59
CA LEU A 47 -6.25 -11.31 13.33
C LEU A 47 -6.99 -11.77 12.06
N SER A 48 -6.23 -12.21 11.08
CA SER A 48 -6.73 -12.91 9.89
C SER A 48 -6.89 -14.40 10.21
N TYR A 49 -7.98 -15.01 9.76
CA TYR A 49 -8.21 -16.44 9.86
C TYR A 49 -8.52 -17.03 8.49
N LEU A 50 -7.75 -18.04 8.10
CA LEU A 50 -7.88 -18.78 6.85
C LEU A 50 -8.39 -20.20 7.14
N PRO A 51 -9.72 -20.45 7.06
CA PRO A 51 -10.30 -21.74 7.39
C PRO A 51 -9.72 -22.92 6.61
N ASN A 52 -9.37 -22.70 5.34
CA ASN A 52 -8.80 -23.71 4.44
C ASN A 52 -7.38 -24.17 4.83
N LYS A 53 -6.68 -23.41 5.68
CA LYS A 53 -5.38 -23.78 6.24
C LYS A 53 -5.49 -24.42 7.64
N CYS A 54 -6.64 -24.32 8.29
CA CYS A 54 -6.82 -24.82 9.65
C CYS A 54 -6.85 -26.36 9.68
N ILE A 55 -5.97 -26.96 10.47
CA ILE A 55 -5.88 -28.42 10.66
C ILE A 55 -6.66 -28.91 11.90
N GLY A 56 -7.37 -28.03 12.61
CA GLY A 56 -8.22 -28.39 13.75
C GLY A 56 -7.47 -28.83 15.02
N CYS A 57 -6.18 -28.50 15.18
CA CYS A 57 -5.36 -28.97 16.30
C CYS A 57 -5.76 -28.41 17.68
N GLY A 58 -6.51 -27.31 17.76
CA GLY A 58 -6.98 -26.71 19.01
C GLY A 58 -5.97 -25.88 19.81
N GLU A 59 -4.70 -25.78 19.37
CA GLU A 59 -3.65 -25.05 20.09
C GLU A 59 -4.01 -23.55 20.33
N CYS A 60 -4.69 -22.92 19.36
CA CYS A 60 -5.16 -21.53 19.48
C CYS A 60 -6.20 -21.36 20.62
N VAL A 61 -7.00 -22.38 20.91
CA VAL A 61 -7.96 -22.37 22.03
C VAL A 61 -7.23 -22.37 23.36
N ALA A 62 -6.20 -23.22 23.48
CA ALA A 62 -5.44 -23.40 24.72
C ALA A 62 -4.66 -22.13 25.14
N VAL A 63 -4.19 -21.32 24.17
CA VAL A 63 -3.35 -20.15 24.44
C VAL A 63 -4.10 -18.82 24.47
N CYS A 64 -5.39 -18.81 24.06
CA CYS A 64 -6.13 -17.55 23.93
C CYS A 64 -6.63 -17.03 25.29
N PRO A 65 -6.11 -15.87 25.79
CA PRO A 65 -6.55 -15.35 27.08
C PRO A 65 -7.99 -14.80 27.07
N ALA A 66 -8.48 -14.43 25.87
CA ALA A 66 -9.80 -13.84 25.66
C ALA A 66 -10.86 -14.86 25.20
N ALA A 67 -10.54 -16.18 25.21
CA ALA A 67 -11.42 -17.24 24.72
C ALA A 67 -12.03 -16.94 23.33
N ALA A 68 -11.23 -16.35 22.42
CA ALA A 68 -11.68 -15.98 21.09
C ALA A 68 -11.69 -17.15 20.08
N HIS A 69 -11.33 -18.35 20.50
CA HIS A 69 -11.29 -19.55 19.66
C HIS A 69 -12.01 -20.71 20.31
N GLU A 70 -12.77 -21.45 19.51
CA GLU A 70 -13.46 -22.68 19.92
C GLU A 70 -13.31 -23.75 18.84
N ILE A 71 -13.36 -25.04 19.25
CA ILE A 71 -13.49 -26.18 18.33
C ILE A 71 -14.88 -26.74 18.50
N GLY A 72 -15.72 -26.62 17.49
CA GLY A 72 -17.05 -27.21 17.43
C GLY A 72 -17.10 -28.37 16.47
N ASP A 73 -18.30 -28.93 16.30
CA ASP A 73 -18.56 -30.11 15.44
C ASP A 73 -18.19 -29.84 13.96
N ASN A 74 -18.28 -28.61 13.53
CA ASN A 74 -17.97 -28.17 12.15
C ASN A 74 -16.55 -27.58 12.00
N GLY A 75 -15.67 -27.78 12.98
CA GLY A 75 -14.30 -27.29 12.98
C GLY A 75 -14.05 -26.08 13.87
N HIS A 76 -13.02 -25.31 13.55
CA HIS A 76 -12.59 -24.16 14.33
C HIS A 76 -13.49 -22.93 14.11
N ILE A 77 -13.91 -22.33 15.20
CA ILE A 77 -14.70 -21.10 15.25
C ILE A 77 -13.82 -19.98 15.83
N PHE A 78 -13.72 -18.86 15.10
CA PHE A 78 -13.04 -17.67 15.57
C PHE A 78 -14.05 -16.57 15.93
N ILE A 79 -14.11 -16.21 17.23
CA ILE A 79 -15.01 -15.21 17.79
C ILE A 79 -14.31 -13.85 17.76
N ARG A 80 -14.44 -13.15 16.66
CA ARG A 80 -13.72 -11.90 16.40
C ARG A 80 -13.98 -10.80 17.43
N SER A 81 -15.22 -10.70 17.92
CA SER A 81 -15.61 -9.73 18.93
C SER A 81 -14.92 -9.90 20.28
N SER A 82 -14.40 -11.10 20.56
CA SER A 82 -13.63 -11.38 21.78
C SER A 82 -12.13 -11.20 21.60
N CYS A 83 -11.65 -11.02 20.36
CA CYS A 83 -10.22 -11.00 20.08
C CYS A 83 -9.57 -9.67 20.48
N GLU A 84 -8.56 -9.73 21.35
CA GLU A 84 -7.75 -8.59 21.81
C GLU A 84 -6.52 -8.28 20.92
N GLY A 85 -6.29 -9.04 19.86
CA GLY A 85 -5.16 -8.85 18.94
C GLY A 85 -3.78 -9.11 19.59
N CYS A 86 -3.69 -10.01 20.56
CA CYS A 86 -2.43 -10.30 21.27
C CYS A 86 -1.42 -11.14 20.46
N GLY A 87 -1.86 -11.88 19.43
CA GLY A 87 -1.01 -12.66 18.53
C GLY A 87 -0.59 -14.05 19.01
N LYS A 88 -0.82 -14.45 20.27
CA LYS A 88 -0.39 -15.76 20.81
C LYS A 88 -0.86 -16.96 20.00
N CYS A 89 -2.05 -16.87 19.41
CA CYS A 89 -2.60 -17.94 18.59
C CYS A 89 -1.91 -18.10 17.22
N GLU A 90 -1.32 -17.02 16.68
CA GLU A 90 -0.46 -17.08 15.48
C GLU A 90 0.82 -17.87 15.76
N GLU A 91 1.47 -17.62 16.91
CA GLU A 91 2.74 -18.24 17.28
C GLU A 91 2.66 -19.78 17.41
N VAL A 92 1.48 -20.30 17.75
CA VAL A 92 1.26 -21.76 17.94
C VAL A 92 0.51 -22.39 16.75
N CYS A 93 0.18 -21.65 15.72
CA CYS A 93 -0.62 -22.13 14.61
C CYS A 93 0.20 -22.98 13.63
N LEU A 94 0.17 -24.30 13.78
CA LEU A 94 0.92 -25.25 12.93
C LEU A 94 0.49 -25.24 11.45
N GLY A 95 -0.73 -24.79 11.15
CA GLY A 95 -1.27 -24.72 9.79
C GLY A 95 -1.10 -23.36 9.11
N ASP A 96 -0.47 -22.38 9.76
CA ASP A 96 -0.40 -20.99 9.28
C ASP A 96 -1.79 -20.41 8.92
N ALA A 97 -2.81 -20.84 9.65
CA ALA A 97 -4.19 -20.42 9.43
C ALA A 97 -4.51 -19.06 10.09
N LEU A 98 -3.68 -18.63 11.02
CA LEU A 98 -3.84 -17.40 11.78
C LEU A 98 -2.66 -16.47 11.52
N LYS A 99 -2.94 -15.20 11.19
CA LYS A 99 -1.90 -14.16 11.00
C LYS A 99 -2.38 -12.84 11.61
N LEU A 100 -1.56 -12.26 12.50
CA LEU A 100 -1.82 -10.96 13.09
C LEU A 100 -1.24 -9.84 12.21
N TYR A 101 -2.09 -8.91 11.81
CA TYR A 101 -1.70 -7.68 11.15
C TYR A 101 -1.69 -6.50 12.13
N GLY A 102 -0.71 -5.63 12.02
CA GLY A 102 -0.49 -4.52 12.92
C GLY A 102 0.42 -4.87 14.09
N LYS A 103 1.43 -5.69 13.83
CA LYS A 103 2.54 -5.90 14.76
C LYS A 103 3.33 -4.60 14.92
N GLU A 104 3.90 -4.40 16.09
CA GLU A 104 4.85 -3.30 16.31
C GLU A 104 6.24 -3.71 15.86
N ILE A 105 6.97 -2.73 15.32
CA ILE A 105 8.40 -2.85 15.01
C ILE A 105 9.13 -1.62 15.54
N THR A 106 10.26 -1.80 16.17
CA THR A 106 11.12 -0.69 16.57
C THR A 106 11.90 -0.13 15.39
N LEU A 107 12.39 1.10 15.51
CA LEU A 107 13.20 1.73 14.47
C LEU A 107 14.47 0.93 14.15
N ASP A 108 15.11 0.39 15.18
CA ASP A 108 16.36 -0.37 14.99
C ASP A 108 16.10 -1.74 14.35
N GLU A 109 15.07 -2.46 14.78
CA GLU A 109 14.65 -3.72 14.13
C GLU A 109 14.29 -3.51 12.66
N ALA A 110 13.49 -2.47 12.34
CA ALA A 110 13.14 -2.15 10.97
C ALA A 110 14.39 -1.84 10.13
N TYR A 111 15.27 -1.02 10.65
CA TYR A 111 16.52 -0.67 9.99
C TYR A 111 17.40 -1.91 9.74
N ASP A 112 17.61 -2.76 10.74
CA ASP A 112 18.46 -3.94 10.62
C ASP A 112 17.93 -4.91 9.56
N ILE A 113 16.62 -5.20 9.57
CA ILE A 113 15.99 -6.06 8.55
C ILE A 113 16.12 -5.46 7.15
N LEU A 114 15.90 -4.14 6.99
CA LEU A 114 15.99 -3.48 5.70
C LEU A 114 17.43 -3.42 5.17
N MET A 115 18.43 -3.39 6.06
CA MET A 115 19.85 -3.37 5.67
C MET A 115 20.41 -4.73 5.29
N GLU A 116 19.72 -5.84 5.59
CA GLU A 116 20.15 -7.18 5.17
C GLU A 116 20.31 -7.29 3.64
N ASP A 117 19.50 -6.55 2.88
CA ASP A 117 19.48 -6.59 1.42
C ASP A 117 20.31 -5.47 0.75
N LYS A 118 21.17 -4.74 1.53
CA LYS A 118 21.93 -3.58 1.03
C LYS A 118 22.75 -3.87 -0.23
N SER A 119 23.38 -5.04 -0.31
CA SER A 119 24.20 -5.43 -1.47
C SER A 119 23.37 -5.52 -2.77
N PHE A 120 22.10 -5.92 -2.66
CA PHE A 120 21.18 -5.94 -3.80
C PHE A 120 20.76 -4.53 -4.21
N TYR A 121 20.61 -3.62 -3.26
CA TYR A 121 20.32 -2.21 -3.56
C TYR A 121 21.46 -1.57 -4.35
N GLU A 122 22.69 -1.76 -3.88
CA GLU A 122 23.90 -1.21 -4.52
C GLU A 122 24.10 -1.71 -5.94
N THR A 123 23.85 -3.01 -6.17
CA THR A 123 24.08 -3.63 -7.49
C THR A 123 22.97 -3.34 -8.50
N SER A 124 21.75 -3.09 -8.05
CA SER A 124 20.59 -2.89 -8.92
C SER A 124 20.16 -1.42 -9.09
N GLY A 125 20.74 -0.50 -8.30
CA GLY A 125 20.20 0.85 -8.17
C GLY A 125 18.87 0.90 -7.42
N GLY A 126 18.60 -0.11 -6.58
CA GLY A 126 17.41 -0.24 -5.76
C GLY A 126 17.52 0.46 -4.41
N GLY A 127 16.77 -0.04 -3.42
CA GLY A 127 16.75 0.54 -2.08
C GLY A 127 15.57 0.12 -1.24
N VAL A 128 15.13 0.99 -0.35
CA VAL A 128 13.99 0.76 0.54
C VAL A 128 12.78 1.56 0.06
N THR A 129 11.61 0.92 0.09
CA THR A 129 10.32 1.58 -0.08
C THR A 129 9.50 1.45 1.18
N VAL A 130 8.81 2.51 1.58
CA VAL A 130 7.74 2.43 2.57
C VAL A 130 6.40 2.58 1.85
N SER A 131 5.45 1.71 2.18
CA SER A 131 4.14 1.58 1.54
C SER A 131 3.12 1.02 2.55
N GLY A 132 2.06 0.34 2.11
CA GLY A 132 1.12 -0.40 2.97
C GLY A 132 -0.28 0.16 2.94
N GLY A 133 -0.74 0.74 4.06
CA GLY A 133 -1.87 1.63 4.11
C GLY A 133 -1.45 3.01 3.59
N GLU A 134 -1.26 3.96 4.51
CA GLU A 134 -0.63 5.24 4.22
C GLU A 134 0.55 5.44 5.19
N PRO A 135 1.81 5.34 4.71
CA PRO A 135 2.98 5.47 5.58
C PRO A 135 3.04 6.80 6.33
N MET A 136 2.54 7.86 5.71
CA MET A 136 2.57 9.21 6.30
C MET A 136 1.61 9.39 7.49
N MET A 137 0.76 8.39 7.79
CA MET A 137 0.05 8.32 9.08
C MET A 137 0.99 8.01 10.25
N GLN A 138 2.23 7.59 9.96
CA GLN A 138 3.32 7.32 10.92
C GLN A 138 4.57 8.11 10.53
N ALA A 139 4.40 9.38 10.14
CA ALA A 139 5.43 10.24 9.53
C ALA A 139 6.70 10.38 10.37
N ASP A 140 6.59 10.48 11.69
CA ASP A 140 7.76 10.63 12.57
C ASP A 140 8.67 9.38 12.53
N PHE A 141 8.06 8.18 12.41
CA PHE A 141 8.82 6.95 12.23
C PHE A 141 9.47 6.89 10.85
N VAL A 142 8.73 7.26 9.80
CA VAL A 142 9.25 7.30 8.42
C VAL A 142 10.41 8.27 8.31
N GLU A 143 10.32 9.47 8.92
CA GLU A 143 11.39 10.45 8.98
C GLU A 143 12.66 9.85 9.59
N ALA A 144 12.55 9.28 10.80
CA ALA A 144 13.69 8.70 11.51
C ALA A 144 14.32 7.54 10.73
N LEU A 145 13.49 6.67 10.12
CA LEU A 145 13.94 5.55 9.32
C LEU A 145 14.66 6.02 8.04
N PHE A 146 14.05 6.94 7.29
CA PHE A 146 14.63 7.45 6.06
C PHE A 146 15.93 8.21 6.29
N LYS A 147 16.00 8.99 7.37
CA LYS A 147 17.23 9.66 7.78
C LYS A 147 18.35 8.62 8.00
N LYS A 148 18.12 7.59 8.79
CA LYS A 148 19.09 6.53 9.09
C LYS A 148 19.52 5.75 7.84
N LEU A 149 18.58 5.46 6.92
CA LEU A 149 18.85 4.80 5.65
C LEU A 149 19.69 5.69 4.70
N CYS A 150 19.34 6.98 4.57
CA CYS A 150 20.07 7.94 3.74
C CYS A 150 21.50 8.17 4.23
N GLU A 151 21.73 8.25 5.55
CA GLU A 151 23.07 8.36 6.16
C GLU A 151 23.96 7.15 5.81
N ASN A 152 23.34 6.01 5.47
CA ASN A 152 24.03 4.79 5.05
C ASN A 152 23.99 4.55 3.52
N GLY A 153 23.66 5.57 2.74
CA GLY A 153 23.69 5.57 1.27
C GLY A 153 22.57 4.76 0.61
N VAL A 154 21.49 4.44 1.33
CA VAL A 154 20.35 3.68 0.77
C VAL A 154 19.37 4.63 0.10
N HIS A 155 18.96 4.30 -1.13
CA HIS A 155 17.91 5.03 -1.85
C HIS A 155 16.55 4.75 -1.23
N THR A 156 15.81 5.81 -0.87
CA THR A 156 14.50 5.74 -0.20
C THR A 156 13.38 6.14 -1.15
N ALA A 157 12.29 5.39 -1.16
CA ALA A 157 11.08 5.72 -1.89
C ALA A 157 9.87 5.69 -0.97
N LEU A 158 8.99 6.67 -1.12
CA LEU A 158 7.73 6.78 -0.39
C LEU A 158 6.56 6.54 -1.32
N ASP A 159 5.82 5.44 -1.08
CA ASP A 159 4.59 5.10 -1.79
C ASP A 159 3.40 5.62 -0.99
N THR A 160 2.66 6.58 -1.54
CA THR A 160 1.65 7.34 -0.80
C THR A 160 0.37 7.60 -1.60
N CYS A 161 -0.76 7.57 -0.91
CA CYS A 161 -2.03 7.98 -1.48
C CYS A 161 -2.26 9.51 -1.49
N GLY A 162 -1.37 10.28 -0.88
CA GLY A 162 -1.45 11.74 -0.89
C GLY A 162 -2.40 12.38 0.12
N TYR A 163 -3.21 11.61 0.85
CA TYR A 163 -4.27 12.15 1.72
C TYR A 163 -3.79 12.35 3.17
N VAL A 164 -2.78 13.20 3.35
CA VAL A 164 -2.29 13.66 4.67
C VAL A 164 -1.95 15.14 4.59
N LYS A 165 -1.79 15.81 5.75
CA LYS A 165 -1.38 17.21 5.77
C LYS A 165 0.02 17.36 5.15
N TYR A 166 0.26 18.42 4.39
CA TYR A 166 1.56 18.67 3.76
C TYR A 166 2.71 18.75 4.77
N SER A 167 2.44 19.27 5.99
CA SER A 167 3.42 19.30 7.08
C SER A 167 4.04 17.95 7.44
N GLU A 168 3.33 16.85 7.19
CA GLU A 168 3.91 15.52 7.40
C GLU A 168 4.94 15.19 6.31
N TYR A 169 4.70 15.60 5.06
CA TYR A 169 5.69 15.44 3.99
C TYR A 169 6.94 16.29 4.21
N GLU A 170 6.81 17.49 4.77
CA GLU A 170 7.95 18.36 5.07
C GLU A 170 9.01 17.69 5.96
N LYS A 171 8.58 16.76 6.85
CA LYS A 171 9.48 15.99 7.71
C LYS A 171 10.36 15.03 6.89
N VAL A 172 9.79 14.36 5.88
CA VAL A 172 10.44 13.28 5.14
C VAL A 172 11.11 13.72 3.85
N ILE A 173 10.71 14.86 3.27
CA ILE A 173 11.27 15.43 2.04
C ILE A 173 12.82 15.42 2.03
N PRO A 174 13.54 15.83 3.09
CA PRO A 174 15.00 15.86 3.08
C PRO A 174 15.65 14.49 2.88
N TYR A 175 14.92 13.43 3.19
CA TYR A 175 15.41 12.04 3.20
C TYR A 175 14.73 11.15 2.15
N THR A 176 13.81 11.69 1.33
CA THR A 176 13.12 11.00 0.27
C THR A 176 13.81 11.22 -1.07
N LYS A 177 14.11 10.15 -1.79
CA LYS A 177 14.74 10.22 -3.12
C LYS A 177 13.72 10.09 -4.25
N MET A 178 12.56 9.48 -3.98
CA MET A 178 11.51 9.27 -4.96
C MET A 178 10.15 9.17 -4.28
N PHE A 179 9.13 9.75 -4.88
CA PHE A 179 7.73 9.51 -4.54
C PHE A 179 7.10 8.57 -5.55
N LEU A 180 6.38 7.56 -5.04
CA LEU A 180 5.42 6.76 -5.79
C LEU A 180 4.05 7.29 -5.37
N TYR A 181 3.40 8.04 -6.25
CA TYR A 181 2.23 8.84 -5.87
C TYR A 181 0.98 8.37 -6.59
N ASP A 182 -0.03 8.00 -5.83
CA ASP A 182 -1.28 7.51 -6.36
C ASP A 182 -2.21 8.62 -6.82
N LEU A 183 -2.58 8.63 -8.11
CA LEU A 183 -3.67 9.44 -8.66
C LEU A 183 -4.83 8.52 -9.01
N LYS A 184 -5.88 8.53 -8.19
CA LYS A 184 -6.98 7.55 -8.30
C LYS A 184 -8.14 8.06 -9.16
N HIS A 185 -8.47 9.34 -9.07
CA HIS A 185 -9.48 10.01 -9.89
C HIS A 185 -9.25 11.52 -9.90
N ILE A 186 -9.57 12.20 -11.02
CA ILE A 186 -9.42 13.65 -11.13
C ILE A 186 -10.66 14.41 -10.63
N ASP A 187 -11.84 13.87 -10.81
CA ASP A 187 -13.08 14.43 -10.29
C ASP A 187 -13.22 14.10 -8.79
N SER A 188 -13.42 15.14 -7.96
CA SER A 188 -13.43 15.01 -6.49
C SER A 188 -14.62 14.20 -5.98
N LYS A 189 -15.79 14.35 -6.57
CA LYS A 189 -16.98 13.64 -6.15
C LYS A 189 -16.87 12.15 -6.49
N LYS A 190 -16.46 11.81 -7.71
CA LYS A 190 -16.22 10.42 -8.12
C LYS A 190 -15.10 9.79 -7.30
N HIS A 191 -14.06 10.57 -6.96
CA HIS A 191 -12.99 10.12 -6.05
C HIS A 191 -13.56 9.78 -4.67
N GLU A 192 -14.37 10.66 -4.07
CA GLU A 192 -14.98 10.42 -2.77
C GLU A 192 -15.89 9.18 -2.77
N GLU A 193 -16.70 9.00 -3.81
CA GLU A 193 -17.56 7.82 -4.00
C GLU A 193 -16.73 6.51 -4.09
N ALA A 194 -15.52 6.58 -4.66
CA ALA A 194 -14.66 5.43 -4.92
C ALA A 194 -13.75 5.07 -3.74
N VAL A 195 -13.27 6.05 -2.97
CA VAL A 195 -12.25 5.85 -1.92
C VAL A 195 -12.61 6.44 -0.56
N GLY A 196 -13.80 7.07 -0.44
CA GLY A 196 -14.34 7.60 0.82
C GLY A 196 -13.80 8.96 1.24
N LYS A 197 -13.06 9.66 0.39
CA LYS A 197 -12.50 11.00 0.63
C LYS A 197 -12.43 11.81 -0.65
N PRO A 198 -12.58 13.16 -0.59
CA PRO A 198 -12.35 14.04 -1.73
C PRO A 198 -10.86 14.10 -2.10
N ASN A 199 -10.52 14.59 -3.31
CA ASN A 199 -9.14 14.55 -3.83
C ASN A 199 -8.38 15.89 -3.77
N GLU A 200 -8.99 16.99 -3.34
CA GLU A 200 -8.36 18.33 -3.37
C GLU A 200 -7.02 18.33 -2.64
N LEU A 201 -6.98 17.75 -1.44
CA LEU A 201 -5.75 17.65 -0.65
C LEU A 201 -4.66 16.83 -1.37
N ILE A 202 -5.06 15.76 -2.06
CA ILE A 202 -4.15 14.90 -2.83
C ILE A 202 -3.55 15.68 -3.99
N LEU A 203 -4.39 16.38 -4.77
CA LEU A 203 -3.94 17.16 -5.92
C LEU A 203 -3.06 18.36 -5.49
N GLU A 204 -3.43 19.05 -4.41
CA GLU A 204 -2.64 20.13 -3.83
C GLU A 204 -1.27 19.65 -3.35
N ASN A 205 -1.23 18.50 -2.65
CA ASN A 205 0.02 17.90 -2.17
C ASN A 205 0.94 17.51 -3.34
N LEU A 206 0.40 16.92 -4.42
CA LEU A 206 1.19 16.57 -5.60
C LEU A 206 1.87 17.82 -6.21
N LEU A 207 1.12 18.92 -6.38
CA LEU A 207 1.68 20.17 -6.91
C LEU A 207 2.74 20.79 -5.97
N LYS A 208 2.62 20.59 -4.67
CA LYS A 208 3.64 21.06 -3.71
C LYS A 208 4.87 20.16 -3.72
N LEU A 209 4.70 18.84 -3.80
CA LEU A 209 5.80 17.88 -3.90
C LEU A 209 6.58 18.05 -5.19
N ASP A 210 5.91 18.33 -6.33
CA ASP A 210 6.58 18.63 -7.60
C ASP A 210 7.57 19.81 -7.48
N LYS A 211 7.24 20.83 -6.67
CA LYS A 211 8.13 21.98 -6.46
C LYS A 211 9.39 21.65 -5.67
N THR A 212 9.47 20.51 -5.03
CA THR A 212 10.67 20.08 -4.29
C THR A 212 11.81 19.63 -5.20
N GLY A 213 11.50 19.28 -6.45
CA GLY A 213 12.47 18.75 -7.41
C GLY A 213 12.81 17.27 -7.23
N ILE A 214 12.12 16.57 -6.31
CA ILE A 214 12.29 15.14 -6.12
C ILE A 214 11.54 14.40 -7.22
N ASP A 215 12.10 13.29 -7.69
CA ASP A 215 11.49 12.43 -8.70
C ASP A 215 10.13 11.88 -8.23
N ILE A 216 9.12 11.99 -9.09
CA ILE A 216 7.76 11.48 -8.81
C ILE A 216 7.37 10.47 -9.90
N GLU A 217 7.06 9.24 -9.52
CA GLU A 217 6.34 8.30 -10.37
C GLU A 217 4.86 8.33 -9.97
N ILE A 218 4.00 8.69 -10.92
CA ILE A 218 2.54 8.63 -10.72
C ILE A 218 2.07 7.20 -10.96
N ARG A 219 1.19 6.73 -10.08
CA ARG A 219 0.53 5.43 -10.16
C ARG A 219 -0.97 5.64 -10.30
N ILE A 220 -1.55 5.13 -11.37
CA ILE A 220 -2.99 5.19 -11.63
C ILE A 220 -3.55 3.77 -11.56
N PRO A 221 -4.15 3.34 -10.43
CA PRO A 221 -4.96 2.13 -10.41
C PRO A 221 -6.11 2.28 -11.40
N PHE A 222 -6.07 1.56 -12.52
CA PHE A 222 -7.01 1.73 -13.62
C PHE A 222 -8.14 0.72 -13.51
N VAL A 223 -9.29 1.18 -13.02
CA VAL A 223 -10.42 0.35 -12.58
C VAL A 223 -11.61 0.56 -13.51
N PRO A 224 -12.02 -0.45 -14.30
CA PRO A 224 -13.19 -0.33 -15.19
C PRO A 224 -14.45 0.11 -14.43
N GLY A 225 -15.15 1.08 -15.02
CA GLY A 225 -16.35 1.68 -14.42
C GLY A 225 -16.09 2.70 -13.32
N VAL A 226 -14.82 2.99 -13.01
CA VAL A 226 -14.43 4.04 -12.04
C VAL A 226 -13.72 5.20 -12.74
N ASN A 227 -12.59 4.93 -13.39
CA ASN A 227 -11.71 5.96 -13.93
C ASN A 227 -11.20 5.64 -15.35
N THR A 228 -11.92 4.78 -16.10
CA THR A 228 -11.50 4.33 -17.43
C THR A 228 -12.20 5.08 -18.57
N ASP A 229 -13.04 6.07 -18.28
CA ASP A 229 -13.67 6.92 -19.28
C ASP A 229 -12.68 7.98 -19.82
N GLU A 230 -12.90 8.41 -21.09
CA GLU A 230 -12.00 9.31 -21.78
C GLU A 230 -11.88 10.68 -21.09
N GLU A 231 -12.97 11.21 -20.56
CA GLU A 231 -12.99 12.49 -19.85
C GLU A 231 -12.07 12.45 -18.64
N THR A 232 -12.15 11.39 -17.84
CA THR A 232 -11.31 11.18 -16.66
C THR A 232 -9.83 11.04 -17.04
N VAL A 233 -9.51 10.24 -18.08
CA VAL A 233 -8.11 10.03 -18.52
C VAL A 233 -7.51 11.33 -19.07
N ARG A 234 -8.25 12.10 -19.87
CA ARG A 234 -7.81 13.40 -20.36
C ARG A 234 -7.63 14.41 -19.23
N GLY A 235 -8.54 14.47 -18.27
CA GLY A 235 -8.44 15.33 -17.10
C GLY A 235 -7.21 15.02 -16.23
N MET A 236 -6.87 13.72 -16.09
CA MET A 236 -5.61 13.30 -15.43
C MET A 236 -4.40 13.80 -16.22
N GLY A 237 -4.35 13.61 -17.54
CA GLY A 237 -3.26 14.09 -18.39
C GLY A 237 -3.08 15.59 -18.32
N GLU A 238 -4.17 16.36 -18.42
CA GLU A 238 -4.17 17.82 -18.31
C GLU A 238 -3.64 18.29 -16.94
N PHE A 239 -4.09 17.65 -15.85
CA PHE A 239 -3.61 18.00 -14.51
C PHE A 239 -2.11 17.70 -14.36
N LEU A 240 -1.66 16.53 -14.79
CA LEU A 240 -0.27 16.09 -14.66
C LEU A 240 0.69 16.91 -15.53
N SER A 241 0.21 17.51 -16.63
CA SER A 241 1.02 18.41 -17.50
C SER A 241 1.52 19.66 -16.79
N GLN A 242 0.93 20.01 -15.64
CA GLN A 242 1.36 21.15 -14.82
C GLN A 242 2.62 20.83 -13.98
N CYS A 243 2.94 19.54 -13.80
CA CYS A 243 4.08 19.09 -13.02
C CYS A 243 5.34 18.96 -13.89
N LYS A 244 6.51 19.18 -13.29
CA LYS A 244 7.81 19.19 -13.99
C LYS A 244 8.72 18.03 -13.60
N HIS A 245 8.49 17.40 -12.45
CA HIS A 245 9.36 16.36 -11.89
C HIS A 245 8.70 14.97 -11.91
N ILE A 246 7.63 14.82 -12.70
CA ILE A 246 7.06 13.52 -12.99
C ILE A 246 7.99 12.78 -13.95
N THR A 247 8.64 11.74 -13.45
CA THR A 247 9.56 10.91 -14.25
C THR A 247 8.80 9.90 -15.11
N ARG A 248 7.64 9.43 -14.63
CA ARG A 248 6.81 8.44 -15.31
C ARG A 248 5.40 8.40 -14.71
N VAL A 249 4.42 8.05 -15.53
CA VAL A 249 3.06 7.66 -15.12
C VAL A 249 2.87 6.18 -15.44
N LYS A 250 2.51 5.38 -14.45
CA LYS A 250 2.14 3.97 -14.63
C LYS A 250 0.64 3.79 -14.54
N VAL A 251 0.03 3.31 -15.62
CA VAL A 251 -1.38 2.90 -15.65
C VAL A 251 -1.46 1.44 -15.21
N LEU A 252 -1.84 1.20 -13.94
CA LEU A 252 -1.80 -0.11 -13.30
C LEU A 252 -3.13 -0.86 -13.51
N PRO A 253 -3.13 -2.06 -14.08
CA PRO A 253 -4.36 -2.81 -14.29
C PRO A 253 -4.99 -3.23 -12.95
N TYR A 254 -6.30 -3.01 -12.81
CA TYR A 254 -7.08 -3.59 -11.74
C TYR A 254 -7.13 -5.12 -11.88
N HIS A 255 -7.14 -5.82 -10.73
CA HIS A 255 -7.45 -7.25 -10.61
C HIS A 255 -8.18 -7.54 -9.29
N SER A 256 -8.98 -8.62 -9.24
CA SER A 256 -9.82 -8.97 -8.09
C SER A 256 -9.18 -10.00 -7.13
N LEU A 257 -7.86 -10.17 -7.16
CA LEU A 257 -7.16 -11.26 -6.44
C LEU A 257 -7.15 -11.12 -4.91
N ALA A 258 -7.56 -9.97 -4.36
CA ALA A 258 -7.54 -9.73 -2.92
C ALA A 258 -8.77 -10.27 -2.17
N GLY A 259 -9.72 -10.94 -2.84
CA GLY A 259 -10.98 -11.40 -2.23
C GLY A 259 -10.78 -12.25 -0.97
N SER A 260 -9.86 -13.20 -1.01
CA SER A 260 -9.54 -14.05 0.15
C SER A 260 -9.00 -13.30 1.37
N LYS A 261 -8.36 -12.14 1.17
CA LYS A 261 -7.90 -11.29 2.27
C LYS A 261 -9.09 -10.64 2.99
N TYR A 262 -10.09 -10.17 2.24
CA TYR A 262 -11.33 -9.63 2.83
C TYR A 262 -12.05 -10.69 3.65
N GLU A 263 -12.22 -11.89 3.09
CA GLU A 263 -12.86 -13.02 3.77
C GLU A 263 -12.12 -13.39 5.07
N SER A 264 -10.78 -13.49 5.01
CA SER A 264 -9.97 -13.85 6.17
C SER A 264 -10.03 -12.83 7.31
N LEU A 265 -10.36 -11.58 7.00
CA LEU A 265 -10.54 -10.48 7.95
C LEU A 265 -12.00 -10.26 8.35
N ASP A 266 -12.94 -11.05 7.80
CA ASP A 266 -14.39 -10.86 7.97
C ASP A 266 -14.84 -9.44 7.57
N MET A 267 -14.25 -8.94 6.48
CA MET A 267 -14.57 -7.65 5.90
C MET A 267 -15.49 -7.82 4.70
N GLU A 268 -16.39 -6.87 4.50
CA GLU A 268 -17.18 -6.82 3.27
C GLU A 268 -16.24 -6.72 2.06
N ASN A 269 -16.40 -7.64 1.10
CA ASN A 269 -15.63 -7.63 -0.13
C ASN A 269 -16.17 -6.54 -1.06
N THR A 270 -15.51 -5.38 -1.07
CA THR A 270 -15.87 -4.20 -1.86
C THR A 270 -15.26 -4.20 -3.26
N LEU A 271 -14.47 -5.22 -3.62
CA LEU A 271 -13.80 -5.29 -4.92
C LEU A 271 -14.81 -5.22 -6.07
N PRO A 272 -14.61 -4.31 -7.05
CA PRO A 272 -15.44 -4.25 -8.24
C PRO A 272 -15.52 -5.60 -8.95
N LYS A 273 -16.74 -6.05 -9.26
CA LYS A 273 -16.97 -7.30 -9.99
C LYS A 273 -16.88 -7.05 -11.50
N VAL A 274 -15.69 -6.65 -11.93
CA VAL A 274 -15.38 -6.32 -13.32
C VAL A 274 -14.12 -7.07 -13.74
N GLU A 275 -13.98 -7.32 -15.02
CA GLU A 275 -12.75 -7.91 -15.58
C GLU A 275 -11.60 -6.91 -15.52
N SER A 276 -10.37 -7.45 -15.49
CA SER A 276 -9.16 -6.62 -15.63
C SER A 276 -9.19 -5.87 -16.99
N PRO A 277 -8.73 -4.61 -17.03
CA PRO A 277 -8.63 -3.89 -18.29
C PRO A 277 -7.71 -4.63 -19.26
N SER A 278 -8.06 -4.62 -20.55
CA SER A 278 -7.22 -5.19 -21.61
C SER A 278 -5.93 -4.38 -21.81
N ASP A 279 -4.95 -4.98 -22.46
CA ASP A 279 -3.67 -4.29 -22.77
C ASP A 279 -3.90 -3.09 -23.70
N GLU A 280 -4.84 -3.22 -24.67
CA GLU A 280 -5.21 -2.14 -25.57
C GLU A 280 -5.84 -0.95 -24.82
N LEU A 281 -6.66 -1.22 -23.80
CA LEU A 281 -7.27 -0.17 -23.01
C LEU A 281 -6.24 0.54 -22.10
N LEU A 282 -5.27 -0.20 -21.57
CA LEU A 282 -4.15 0.36 -20.80
C LEU A 282 -3.23 1.22 -21.68
N ASP A 283 -2.89 0.72 -22.88
CA ASP A 283 -2.06 1.44 -23.83
C ASP A 283 -2.77 2.70 -24.32
N TRP A 284 -4.06 2.62 -24.64
CA TRP A 284 -4.89 3.78 -25.00
C TRP A 284 -4.87 4.87 -23.92
N ALA A 285 -5.04 4.49 -22.65
CA ALA A 285 -4.97 5.45 -21.54
C ALA A 285 -3.58 6.07 -21.39
N ALA A 286 -2.52 5.27 -21.52
CA ALA A 286 -1.14 5.75 -21.49
C ALA A 286 -0.83 6.70 -22.66
N ASP A 287 -1.33 6.41 -23.88
CA ASP A 287 -1.16 7.26 -25.06
C ASP A 287 -1.87 8.62 -24.88
N ILE A 288 -3.11 8.62 -24.36
CA ILE A 288 -3.83 9.86 -24.06
C ILE A 288 -3.05 10.71 -23.05
N ILE A 289 -2.63 10.14 -21.92
CA ILE A 289 -1.85 10.87 -20.90
C ILE A 289 -0.54 11.40 -21.52
N SER A 290 0.13 10.57 -22.34
CA SER A 290 1.37 10.96 -23.01
C SER A 290 1.19 12.13 -23.99
N SER A 291 0.01 12.29 -24.58
CA SER A 291 -0.32 13.42 -25.48
C SER A 291 -0.26 14.79 -24.79
N TYR A 292 -0.31 14.81 -23.46
CA TYR A 292 -0.15 16.02 -22.63
C TYR A 292 1.31 16.30 -22.23
N GLY A 293 2.29 15.59 -22.82
CA GLY A 293 3.72 15.81 -22.60
C GLY A 293 4.31 15.08 -21.39
N VAL A 294 3.54 14.18 -20.75
CA VAL A 294 3.98 13.38 -19.60
C VAL A 294 4.25 11.95 -20.07
N LYS A 295 5.42 11.38 -19.72
CA LYS A 295 5.74 9.99 -20.09
C LYS A 295 4.84 9.00 -19.37
N ALA A 296 3.88 8.40 -20.06
CA ALA A 296 3.02 7.37 -19.51
C ALA A 296 3.27 5.99 -20.13
N VAL A 297 3.08 4.92 -19.36
CA VAL A 297 3.27 3.53 -19.78
C VAL A 297 2.20 2.64 -19.14
N SER A 298 1.83 1.57 -19.85
CA SER A 298 1.06 0.47 -19.28
C SER A 298 1.86 -0.25 -18.20
N GLY A 299 1.27 -0.51 -17.04
CA GLY A 299 1.93 -1.17 -15.91
C GLY A 299 2.37 -2.62 -16.18
N ARG A 300 1.89 -3.25 -17.28
CA ARG A 300 2.34 -4.57 -17.73
C ARG A 300 3.64 -4.54 -18.54
N LYS A 301 4.02 -3.37 -19.04
CA LYS A 301 5.21 -3.16 -19.88
C LYS A 301 6.38 -2.52 -19.11
N SER A 302 6.24 -2.37 -17.80
CA SER A 302 7.20 -1.63 -16.95
C SER A 302 8.27 -2.54 -16.36
#